data_5962fc3499a39bfb8ec2494a4d9a4776
#
_entry.id   5962fc3499a39bfb8ec2494a4d9a4776
#
_cell.length_a   1.000
_cell.length_b   1.000
_cell.length_c   1.000
_cell.angle_alpha   90.00
_cell.angle_beta   90.00
_cell.angle_gamma   90.00
#
_symmetry.space_group_name_H-M   'P 1'
#
loop_
_entity.id
_entity.type
_entity.pdbx_description
1 polymer ?
#
loop_
_entity_poly.entity_id
_entity_poly.type
_entity_poly.pdbx_seq_one_letter_code
_entity_poly.pdbx_strand_id
1 'polypeptide(L)'
;MRVGLVFGGNTTECDVSKSSASGIRGALQKLGHEIVDIEFDKDIPLHILDANVDVIYNSMHGQYGEDGRLQGLLDIMQIPYTHSGCLASALAMNKQLCNNLFKGARIKTIKGFTVSKERLQNDLWKEDWKNSEIANKTELFCKPVCDGSSVDTFLIENANEFSFKEITLHTKSKDFLIEERIHGREIQVAVLGREPEAVGMLEVKPNGEFYDYKAKYSENGAIHCDVEAGEEVKHAMLETAVKIHNLIGLKDISRSEFLLTKDEEFYVLEVNSHPGFTQTSIIPEIAAKAGIKYEEIVEMLLKNASYGG
;
A
#
# COMPACT_ATOMS: atom_id res chain seq x y z
N MET A 1 -16.19 0.88 23.80
CA MET A 1 -16.82 0.23 22.64
C MET A 1 -16.39 -1.21 22.59
N ARG A 2 -17.22 -2.06 22.03
CA ARG A 2 -16.92 -3.45 21.70
C ARG A 2 -16.38 -3.52 20.26
N VAL A 3 -15.09 -3.74 20.12
CA VAL A 3 -14.37 -3.62 18.84
C VAL A 3 -14.09 -5.02 18.27
N GLY A 4 -14.55 -5.29 17.06
CA GLY A 4 -14.19 -6.48 16.29
C GLY A 4 -12.84 -6.25 15.61
N LEU A 5 -11.80 -6.95 16.02
CA LEU A 5 -10.48 -6.89 15.39
C LEU A 5 -10.39 -7.98 14.31
N VAL A 6 -10.51 -7.58 13.03
CA VAL A 6 -10.42 -8.50 11.90
C VAL A 6 -8.99 -8.61 11.41
N PHE A 7 -8.46 -9.84 11.33
CA PHE A 7 -7.07 -10.12 10.96
C PHE A 7 -6.92 -11.49 10.30
N GLY A 8 -5.71 -11.81 9.83
CA GLY A 8 -5.37 -13.11 9.27
C GLY A 8 -5.65 -13.22 7.79
N GLY A 9 -6.42 -14.23 7.39
CA GLY A 9 -6.73 -14.53 6.00
C GLY A 9 -5.72 -15.47 5.33
N ASN A 10 -6.12 -16.01 4.17
CA ASN A 10 -5.27 -16.89 3.37
C ASN A 10 -4.58 -16.10 2.24
N THR A 11 -3.72 -15.16 2.64
CA THR A 11 -2.95 -14.28 1.75
C THR A 11 -1.47 -14.37 2.07
N THR A 12 -0.64 -13.85 1.19
CA THR A 12 0.83 -13.75 1.38
C THR A 12 1.19 -12.83 2.56
N GLU A 13 0.26 -12.00 3.03
CA GLU A 13 0.46 -11.02 4.09
C GLU A 13 -0.23 -11.41 5.42
N CYS A 14 -0.63 -12.69 5.57
CA CYS A 14 -1.31 -13.19 6.77
C CYS A 14 -0.50 -12.95 8.05
N ASP A 15 0.81 -13.20 8.04
CA ASP A 15 1.68 -13.02 9.21
C ASP A 15 1.84 -11.54 9.58
N VAL A 16 1.90 -10.66 8.60
CA VAL A 16 1.94 -9.20 8.81
C VAL A 16 0.63 -8.73 9.44
N SER A 17 -0.50 -9.24 8.95
CA SER A 17 -1.83 -8.97 9.53
C SER A 17 -1.91 -9.39 10.98
N LYS A 18 -1.46 -10.60 11.32
CA LYS A 18 -1.43 -11.11 12.71
C LYS A 18 -0.52 -10.28 13.61
N SER A 19 0.64 -9.86 13.10
CA SER A 19 1.57 -9.00 13.83
C SER A 19 0.99 -7.62 14.09
N SER A 20 0.40 -6.97 13.08
CA SER A 20 -0.31 -5.70 13.21
C SER A 20 -1.45 -5.80 14.22
N ALA A 21 -2.27 -6.85 14.13
CA ALA A 21 -3.37 -7.10 15.07
C ALA A 21 -2.89 -7.21 16.53
N SER A 22 -1.73 -7.80 16.77
CA SER A 22 -1.16 -7.88 18.11
C SER A 22 -0.85 -6.50 18.70
N GLY A 23 -0.24 -5.62 17.93
CA GLY A 23 0.04 -4.23 18.32
C GLY A 23 -1.24 -3.43 18.58
N ILE A 24 -2.19 -3.51 17.61
CA ILE A 24 -3.49 -2.84 17.70
C ILE A 24 -4.27 -3.30 18.93
N ARG A 25 -4.33 -4.60 19.19
CA ARG A 25 -4.97 -5.17 20.39
C ARG A 25 -4.41 -4.57 21.68
N GLY A 26 -3.07 -4.51 21.77
CA GLY A 26 -2.42 -3.90 22.95
C GLY A 26 -2.79 -2.43 23.14
N ALA A 27 -2.88 -1.66 22.04
CA ALA A 27 -3.31 -0.26 22.09
C ALA A 27 -4.79 -0.12 22.49
N LEU A 28 -5.69 -0.89 21.86
CA LEU A 28 -7.12 -0.87 22.18
C LEU A 28 -7.40 -1.26 23.65
N GLN A 29 -6.65 -2.22 24.21
CA GLN A 29 -6.72 -2.60 25.63
C GLN A 29 -6.32 -1.45 26.55
N LYS A 30 -5.22 -0.76 26.24
CA LYS A 30 -4.77 0.42 27.00
C LYS A 30 -5.79 1.56 26.96
N LEU A 31 -6.52 1.68 25.84
CA LEU A 31 -7.59 2.68 25.65
C LEU A 31 -8.93 2.25 26.31
N GLY A 32 -9.00 1.08 26.93
CA GLY A 32 -10.17 0.60 27.66
C GLY A 32 -11.30 0.05 26.80
N HIS A 33 -11.00 -0.43 25.59
CA HIS A 33 -11.99 -1.08 24.71
C HIS A 33 -12.09 -2.58 24.98
N GLU A 34 -13.30 -3.14 24.81
CA GLU A 34 -13.53 -4.59 24.74
C GLU A 34 -13.19 -5.05 23.32
N ILE A 35 -12.43 -6.14 23.18
CA ILE A 35 -11.95 -6.63 21.88
C ILE A 35 -12.49 -8.02 21.62
N VAL A 36 -13.06 -8.20 20.44
CA VAL A 36 -13.45 -9.51 19.91
C VAL A 36 -12.54 -9.81 18.72
N ASP A 37 -11.68 -10.81 18.87
CA ASP A 37 -10.83 -11.28 17.77
C ASP A 37 -11.66 -12.02 16.74
N ILE A 38 -11.52 -11.62 15.47
CA ILE A 38 -12.24 -12.20 14.33
C ILE A 38 -11.20 -12.59 13.27
N GLU A 39 -10.85 -13.88 13.20
CA GLU A 39 -9.95 -14.36 12.16
C GLU A 39 -10.71 -14.47 10.83
N PHE A 40 -10.13 -13.92 9.77
CA PHE A 40 -10.75 -13.83 8.46
C PHE A 40 -10.72 -15.18 7.73
N ASP A 41 -11.91 -15.66 7.35
CA ASP A 41 -12.09 -16.80 6.46
C ASP A 41 -13.33 -16.62 5.56
N LYS A 42 -13.77 -17.67 4.87
CA LYS A 42 -14.94 -17.64 3.98
C LYS A 42 -16.27 -17.38 4.72
N ASP A 43 -16.32 -17.65 6.01
CA ASP A 43 -17.51 -17.51 6.85
C ASP A 43 -17.49 -16.17 7.63
N ILE A 44 -16.60 -15.24 7.27
CA ILE A 44 -16.41 -13.92 7.91
C ILE A 44 -17.72 -13.16 8.13
N PRO A 45 -18.75 -13.18 7.23
CA PRO A 45 -20.00 -12.48 7.49
C PRO A 45 -20.73 -13.02 8.73
N LEU A 46 -20.68 -14.32 8.95
CA LEU A 46 -21.29 -14.99 10.12
C LEU A 46 -20.51 -14.64 11.38
N HIS A 47 -19.18 -14.70 11.33
CA HIS A 47 -18.32 -14.35 12.47
C HIS A 47 -18.54 -12.91 12.93
N ILE A 48 -18.71 -11.97 12.00
CA ILE A 48 -18.99 -10.56 12.33
C ILE A 48 -20.38 -10.41 12.97
N LEU A 49 -21.41 -11.10 12.47
CA LEU A 49 -22.76 -11.06 13.05
C LEU A 49 -22.76 -11.63 14.47
N ASP A 50 -22.12 -12.80 14.66
CA ASP A 50 -22.07 -13.46 15.97
C ASP A 50 -21.25 -12.67 17.00
N ALA A 51 -20.25 -11.91 16.54
CA ALA A 51 -19.41 -11.06 17.38
C ALA A 51 -20.18 -9.93 18.07
N ASN A 52 -21.27 -9.45 17.46
CA ASN A 52 -22.13 -8.36 17.97
C ASN A 52 -21.29 -7.16 18.45
N VAL A 53 -20.53 -6.57 17.54
CA VAL A 53 -19.59 -5.48 17.79
C VAL A 53 -20.13 -4.13 17.37
N ASP A 54 -19.64 -3.05 17.98
CA ASP A 54 -20.01 -1.67 17.64
C ASP A 54 -19.30 -1.20 16.36
N VAL A 55 -18.08 -1.72 16.10
CA VAL A 55 -17.17 -1.28 15.05
C VAL A 55 -16.18 -2.37 14.71
N ILE A 56 -15.77 -2.42 13.44
CA ILE A 56 -14.67 -3.27 12.98
C ILE A 56 -13.38 -2.47 12.87
N TYR A 57 -12.34 -2.92 13.57
CA TYR A 57 -10.98 -2.49 13.30
C TYR A 57 -10.38 -3.46 12.26
N ASN A 58 -10.18 -2.98 11.04
CA ASN A 58 -9.57 -3.78 10.00
C ASN A 58 -8.05 -3.82 10.19
N SER A 59 -7.47 -4.99 10.39
CA SER A 59 -6.03 -5.25 10.44
C SER A 59 -5.58 -6.23 9.36
N MET A 60 -6.44 -6.46 8.36
CA MET A 60 -6.11 -7.28 7.21
C MET A 60 -5.15 -6.53 6.28
N HIS A 61 -4.21 -7.25 5.69
CA HIS A 61 -3.32 -6.70 4.66
C HIS A 61 -3.48 -7.44 3.34
N GLY A 62 -3.22 -6.72 2.23
CA GLY A 62 -3.33 -7.26 0.88
C GLY A 62 -4.76 -7.60 0.46
N GLN A 63 -4.91 -8.73 -0.21
CA GLN A 63 -6.20 -9.18 -0.76
C GLN A 63 -7.26 -9.32 0.32
N TYR A 64 -8.48 -8.91 0.02
CA TYR A 64 -9.67 -8.80 0.88
C TYR A 64 -9.63 -7.64 1.88
N GLY A 65 -8.51 -7.32 2.49
CA GLY A 65 -8.40 -6.28 3.52
C GLY A 65 -8.22 -4.87 2.96
N GLU A 66 -7.54 -4.75 1.81
CA GLU A 66 -7.13 -3.48 1.20
C GLU A 66 -7.76 -3.22 -0.18
N ASP A 67 -8.54 -4.17 -0.71
CA ASP A 67 -9.06 -4.13 -2.08
C ASP A 67 -10.55 -3.78 -2.19
N GLY A 68 -11.17 -3.35 -1.09
CA GLY A 68 -12.56 -2.92 -1.04
C GLY A 68 -13.57 -4.02 -0.75
N ARG A 69 -13.18 -5.30 -0.72
CA ARG A 69 -14.14 -6.42 -0.55
C ARG A 69 -14.69 -6.51 0.87
N LEU A 70 -13.82 -6.44 1.88
CA LEU A 70 -14.25 -6.41 3.27
C LEU A 70 -15.04 -5.13 3.56
N GLN A 71 -14.59 -4.00 3.03
CA GLN A 71 -15.25 -2.71 3.16
C GLN A 71 -16.67 -2.76 2.55
N GLY A 72 -16.82 -3.29 1.35
CA GLY A 72 -18.13 -3.44 0.70
C GLY A 72 -19.07 -4.39 1.44
N LEU A 73 -18.56 -5.45 2.06
CA LEU A 73 -19.34 -6.31 2.95
C LEU A 73 -19.83 -5.52 4.16
N LEU A 74 -18.95 -4.78 4.82
CA LEU A 74 -19.29 -3.99 6.01
C LEU A 74 -20.24 -2.83 5.70
N ASP A 75 -20.13 -2.22 4.51
CA ASP A 75 -21.08 -1.22 4.01
C ASP A 75 -22.51 -1.81 3.89
N ILE A 76 -22.64 -3.01 3.31
CA ILE A 76 -23.94 -3.71 3.19
C ILE A 76 -24.49 -4.07 4.57
N MET A 77 -23.63 -4.48 5.50
CA MET A 77 -23.99 -4.82 6.88
C MET A 77 -24.25 -3.57 7.75
N GLN A 78 -23.93 -2.36 7.28
CA GLN A 78 -24.04 -1.08 7.99
C GLN A 78 -23.24 -1.09 9.31
N ILE A 79 -22.07 -1.74 9.31
CA ILE A 79 -21.16 -1.82 10.45
C ILE A 79 -20.02 -0.83 10.20
N PRO A 80 -19.79 0.14 11.11
CA PRO A 80 -18.64 1.05 11.00
C PRO A 80 -17.30 0.31 11.00
N TYR A 81 -16.37 0.79 10.19
CA TYR A 81 -15.03 0.22 10.09
C TYR A 81 -13.95 1.30 9.93
N THR A 82 -12.74 0.95 10.31
CA THR A 82 -11.57 1.82 10.19
C THR A 82 -11.01 1.83 8.77
N HIS A 83 -10.21 2.86 8.44
CA HIS A 83 -9.54 3.07 7.16
C HIS A 83 -10.48 3.46 6.01
N SER A 84 -9.94 3.44 4.79
CA SER A 84 -10.62 3.89 3.57
C SER A 84 -11.82 3.02 3.19
N GLY A 85 -12.81 3.61 2.53
CA GLY A 85 -13.99 2.91 2.04
C GLY A 85 -13.74 2.00 0.84
N CYS A 86 -14.80 1.32 0.39
CA CYS A 86 -14.75 0.31 -0.67
C CYS A 86 -14.10 0.82 -1.96
N LEU A 87 -14.56 1.95 -2.51
CA LEU A 87 -14.06 2.49 -3.79
C LEU A 87 -12.60 2.93 -3.68
N ALA A 88 -12.26 3.68 -2.63
CA ALA A 88 -10.92 4.21 -2.44
C ALA A 88 -9.88 3.09 -2.25
N SER A 89 -10.23 2.06 -1.47
CA SER A 89 -9.39 0.87 -1.29
C SER A 89 -9.19 0.11 -2.61
N ALA A 90 -10.25 -0.12 -3.38
CA ALA A 90 -10.16 -0.80 -4.67
C ALA A 90 -9.32 -0.01 -5.70
N LEU A 91 -9.45 1.32 -5.72
CA LEU A 91 -8.63 2.20 -6.57
C LEU A 91 -7.15 2.15 -6.14
N ALA A 92 -6.85 2.33 -4.85
CA ALA A 92 -5.48 2.33 -4.34
C ALA A 92 -4.74 1.02 -4.63
N MET A 93 -5.43 -0.12 -4.56
CA MET A 93 -4.87 -1.44 -4.90
C MET A 93 -4.48 -1.57 -6.37
N ASN A 94 -5.14 -0.83 -7.28
CA ASN A 94 -4.91 -0.94 -8.73
C ASN A 94 -3.94 0.13 -9.23
N LYS A 95 -2.66 -0.25 -9.39
CA LYS A 95 -1.57 0.65 -9.81
C LYS A 95 -1.85 1.33 -11.16
N GLN A 96 -2.48 0.63 -12.10
CA GLN A 96 -2.81 1.19 -13.42
C GLN A 96 -3.88 2.30 -13.32
N LEU A 97 -4.93 2.06 -12.53
CA LEU A 97 -5.98 3.06 -12.34
C LEU A 97 -5.44 4.27 -11.57
N CYS A 98 -4.63 4.05 -10.54
CA CYS A 98 -3.92 5.12 -9.83
C CYS A 98 -3.05 5.95 -10.78
N ASN A 99 -2.22 5.32 -11.61
CA ASN A 99 -1.38 6.04 -12.57
C ASN A 99 -2.20 6.87 -13.56
N ASN A 100 -3.35 6.39 -14.01
CA ASN A 100 -4.24 7.15 -14.89
C ASN A 100 -4.84 8.38 -14.18
N LEU A 101 -5.28 8.22 -12.92
CA LEU A 101 -5.77 9.33 -12.10
C LEU A 101 -4.66 10.36 -11.84
N PHE A 102 -3.47 9.91 -11.49
CA PHE A 102 -2.31 10.77 -11.22
C PHE A 102 -1.90 11.57 -12.46
N LYS A 103 -1.82 10.93 -13.63
CA LYS A 103 -1.57 11.60 -14.90
C LYS A 103 -2.64 12.68 -15.19
N GLY A 104 -3.92 12.35 -14.99
CA GLY A 104 -5.02 13.32 -15.14
C GLY A 104 -4.92 14.51 -14.19
N ALA A 105 -4.41 14.31 -12.99
CA ALA A 105 -4.17 15.36 -11.98
C ALA A 105 -2.80 16.05 -12.13
N ARG A 106 -2.03 15.74 -13.18
CA ARG A 106 -0.67 16.24 -13.44
C ARG A 106 0.33 15.91 -12.32
N ILE A 107 0.16 14.76 -11.69
CA ILE A 107 1.13 14.17 -10.77
C ILE A 107 2.07 13.30 -11.58
N LYS A 108 3.36 13.45 -11.35
CA LYS A 108 4.41 12.74 -12.10
C LYS A 108 4.44 11.27 -11.72
N THR A 109 4.24 10.38 -12.69
CA THR A 109 4.31 8.92 -12.54
C THR A 109 5.38 8.36 -13.44
N ILE A 110 5.84 7.15 -13.18
CA ILE A 110 6.76 6.43 -14.06
C ILE A 110 5.99 6.03 -15.33
N LYS A 111 6.66 6.13 -16.46
CA LYS A 111 6.08 5.73 -17.75
C LYS A 111 6.08 4.21 -17.87
N GLY A 112 5.02 3.68 -18.47
CA GLY A 112 4.87 2.26 -18.63
C GLY A 112 3.57 1.87 -19.31
N PHE A 113 3.39 0.57 -19.45
CA PHE A 113 2.21 -0.03 -20.08
C PHE A 113 1.79 -1.29 -19.32
N THR A 114 0.55 -1.71 -19.51
CA THR A 114 0.03 -2.96 -18.94
C THR A 114 0.01 -4.08 -19.96
N VAL A 115 0.22 -5.30 -19.45
CA VAL A 115 0.20 -6.53 -20.22
C VAL A 115 -0.52 -7.61 -19.42
N SER A 116 -1.31 -8.48 -20.10
CA SER A 116 -1.93 -9.61 -19.43
C SER A 116 -0.88 -10.66 -19.03
N LYS A 117 -1.19 -11.41 -17.95
CA LYS A 117 -0.34 -12.53 -17.48
C LYS A 117 -0.02 -13.52 -18.59
N GLU A 118 -0.99 -13.83 -19.45
CA GLU A 118 -0.83 -14.72 -20.58
C GLU A 118 0.19 -14.19 -21.60
N ARG A 119 0.08 -12.91 -21.99
CA ARG A 119 1.03 -12.28 -22.92
C ARG A 119 2.43 -12.18 -22.30
N LEU A 120 2.51 -11.93 -21.00
CA LEU A 120 3.77 -11.89 -20.25
C LEU A 120 4.48 -13.25 -20.33
N GLN A 121 3.79 -14.34 -19.95
CA GLN A 121 4.34 -15.70 -19.92
C GLN A 121 4.68 -16.27 -21.32
N ASN A 122 4.05 -15.76 -22.37
CA ASN A 122 4.37 -16.13 -23.75
C ASN A 122 5.39 -15.20 -24.43
N ASP A 123 6.02 -14.29 -23.71
CA ASP A 123 6.95 -13.25 -24.17
C ASP A 123 6.36 -12.31 -25.25
N LEU A 124 5.05 -12.26 -25.38
CA LEU A 124 4.35 -11.32 -26.27
C LEU A 124 4.39 -9.88 -25.74
N TRP A 125 4.74 -9.69 -24.46
CA TRP A 125 4.98 -8.39 -23.86
C TRP A 125 6.06 -7.56 -24.59
N LYS A 126 7.01 -8.23 -25.28
CA LYS A 126 8.04 -7.57 -26.08
C LYS A 126 7.47 -6.82 -27.30
N GLU A 127 6.36 -7.29 -27.83
CA GLU A 127 5.64 -6.58 -28.90
C GLU A 127 4.96 -5.34 -28.34
N ASP A 128 4.32 -5.46 -27.18
CA ASP A 128 3.68 -4.35 -26.48
C ASP A 128 4.71 -3.28 -26.08
N TRP A 129 5.86 -3.71 -25.54
CA TRP A 129 6.98 -2.83 -25.21
C TRP A 129 7.46 -2.03 -26.42
N LYS A 130 7.72 -2.69 -27.56
CA LYS A 130 8.19 -2.04 -28.78
C LYS A 130 7.20 -1.00 -29.34
N ASN A 131 5.92 -1.14 -29.02
CA ASN A 131 4.86 -0.22 -29.43
C ASN A 131 4.50 0.81 -28.34
N SER A 132 5.15 0.77 -27.17
CA SER A 132 4.86 1.65 -26.03
C SER A 132 5.68 2.95 -26.05
N GLU A 133 5.32 3.87 -25.16
CA GLU A 133 6.07 5.11 -24.93
C GLU A 133 7.49 4.89 -24.35
N ILE A 134 7.79 3.67 -23.88
CA ILE A 134 9.10 3.28 -23.30
C ILE A 134 9.88 2.31 -24.21
N ALA A 135 9.56 2.23 -25.50
CA ALA A 135 10.20 1.31 -26.46
C ALA A 135 11.74 1.49 -26.58
N ASN A 136 12.24 2.67 -26.24
CA ASN A 136 13.69 2.99 -26.25
C ASN A 136 14.40 2.68 -24.93
N LYS A 137 13.67 2.18 -23.92
CA LYS A 137 14.23 1.81 -22.60
C LYS A 137 14.44 0.31 -22.53
N THR A 138 15.61 -0.11 -22.10
CA THR A 138 15.95 -1.54 -21.97
C THR A 138 15.92 -2.03 -20.54
N GLU A 139 16.14 -1.15 -19.57
CA GLU A 139 15.98 -1.45 -18.15
C GLU A 139 14.55 -1.14 -17.72
N LEU A 140 13.85 -2.15 -17.24
CA LEU A 140 12.43 -2.06 -16.90
C LEU A 140 12.15 -2.71 -15.54
N PHE A 141 11.03 -2.33 -14.94
CA PHE A 141 10.41 -3.06 -13.83
C PHE A 141 9.09 -3.66 -14.29
N CYS A 142 8.85 -4.91 -13.90
CA CYS A 142 7.58 -5.59 -14.10
C CYS A 142 6.99 -5.94 -12.74
N LYS A 143 5.74 -5.55 -12.48
CA LYS A 143 5.04 -5.80 -11.21
C LYS A 143 3.55 -6.09 -11.46
N PRO A 144 2.87 -6.88 -10.59
CA PRO A 144 1.43 -7.07 -10.69
C PRO A 144 0.68 -5.75 -10.56
N VAL A 145 -0.40 -5.57 -11.35
CA VAL A 145 -1.27 -4.39 -11.25
C VAL A 145 -1.98 -4.33 -9.90
N CYS A 146 -2.47 -5.48 -9.42
CA CYS A 146 -3.24 -5.58 -8.16
C CYS A 146 -2.60 -6.60 -7.22
N ASP A 147 -1.50 -6.22 -6.59
CA ASP A 147 -0.87 -6.99 -5.51
C ASP A 147 0.06 -6.09 -4.69
N GLY A 148 0.46 -6.56 -3.50
CA GLY A 148 1.32 -5.84 -2.56
C GLY A 148 2.65 -6.56 -2.31
N SER A 149 3.41 -6.03 -1.34
CA SER A 149 4.63 -6.66 -0.78
C SER A 149 5.70 -7.08 -1.79
N SER A 150 5.77 -6.44 -2.95
CA SER A 150 6.75 -6.75 -4.03
C SER A 150 6.70 -8.22 -4.52
N VAL A 151 5.59 -8.93 -4.29
CA VAL A 151 5.40 -10.28 -4.83
C VAL A 151 5.34 -10.22 -6.36
N ASP A 152 6.08 -11.12 -7.03
CA ASP A 152 6.21 -11.16 -8.50
C ASP A 152 6.61 -9.81 -9.12
N THR A 153 7.48 -9.07 -8.43
CA THR A 153 8.14 -7.87 -8.95
C THR A 153 9.51 -8.25 -9.49
N PHE A 154 9.80 -7.86 -10.74
CA PHE A 154 11.02 -8.24 -11.45
C PHE A 154 11.74 -7.02 -11.97
N LEU A 155 13.04 -6.95 -11.73
CA LEU A 155 13.94 -6.08 -12.45
C LEU A 155 14.33 -6.75 -13.78
N ILE A 156 14.09 -6.06 -14.88
CA ILE A 156 14.46 -6.46 -16.23
C ILE A 156 15.66 -5.60 -16.65
N GLU A 157 16.86 -6.13 -16.52
CA GLU A 157 18.10 -5.40 -16.86
C GLU A 157 18.25 -5.18 -18.36
N ASN A 158 17.77 -6.13 -19.18
CA ASN A 158 17.78 -6.01 -20.62
C ASN A 158 16.51 -6.61 -21.24
N ALA A 159 15.59 -5.75 -21.65
CA ALA A 159 14.31 -6.14 -22.24
C ALA A 159 14.43 -7.01 -23.50
N ASN A 160 15.52 -6.90 -24.27
CA ASN A 160 15.71 -7.71 -25.45
C ASN A 160 16.01 -9.19 -25.13
N GLU A 161 16.68 -9.45 -24.00
CA GLU A 161 17.18 -10.76 -23.61
C GLU A 161 16.25 -11.45 -22.58
N PHE A 162 15.55 -10.68 -21.76
CA PHE A 162 14.72 -11.19 -20.65
C PHE A 162 13.52 -12.00 -21.16
N SER A 163 13.18 -13.10 -20.47
CA SER A 163 12.02 -13.94 -20.76
C SER A 163 11.28 -14.35 -19.51
N PHE A 164 9.94 -14.32 -19.59
CA PHE A 164 9.06 -14.78 -18.53
C PHE A 164 8.59 -16.22 -18.67
N LYS A 165 8.97 -16.93 -19.75
CA LYS A 165 8.43 -18.27 -20.07
C LYS A 165 8.63 -19.30 -18.99
N GLU A 166 9.76 -19.26 -18.29
CA GLU A 166 10.11 -20.23 -17.26
C GLU A 166 9.88 -19.72 -15.84
N ILE A 167 9.38 -18.47 -15.71
CA ILE A 167 9.15 -17.86 -14.40
C ILE A 167 7.79 -18.30 -13.88
N THR A 168 7.79 -18.89 -12.67
CA THR A 168 6.56 -19.20 -11.96
C THR A 168 6.04 -17.93 -11.28
N LEU A 169 4.83 -17.52 -11.64
CA LEU A 169 4.16 -16.37 -11.05
C LEU A 169 3.18 -16.83 -9.95
N HIS A 170 3.34 -16.28 -8.76
CA HIS A 170 2.57 -16.62 -7.56
C HIS A 170 1.33 -15.74 -7.37
N THR A 171 1.36 -14.53 -7.94
CA THR A 171 0.24 -13.58 -7.87
C THR A 171 -1.03 -14.10 -8.53
N LYS A 172 -2.18 -13.71 -7.96
CA LYS A 172 -3.49 -13.88 -8.59
C LYS A 172 -3.85 -12.75 -9.55
N SER A 173 -3.02 -11.71 -9.65
CA SER A 173 -3.22 -10.62 -10.61
C SER A 173 -3.25 -11.17 -12.03
N LYS A 174 -4.20 -10.67 -12.83
CA LYS A 174 -4.34 -11.05 -14.24
C LYS A 174 -3.47 -10.20 -15.15
N ASP A 175 -3.12 -9.01 -14.68
CA ASP A 175 -2.40 -8.00 -15.44
C ASP A 175 -1.14 -7.56 -14.68
N PHE A 176 -0.12 -7.21 -15.45
CA PHE A 176 1.16 -6.70 -14.99
C PHE A 176 1.41 -5.31 -15.56
N LEU A 177 2.02 -4.46 -14.77
CA LEU A 177 2.51 -3.16 -15.16
C LEU A 177 4.01 -3.27 -15.44
N ILE A 178 4.43 -2.87 -16.65
CA ILE A 178 5.83 -2.77 -17.05
C ILE A 178 6.17 -1.29 -17.16
N GLU A 179 7.17 -0.85 -16.39
CA GLU A 179 7.60 0.55 -16.28
C GLU A 179 9.08 0.69 -16.63
N GLU A 180 9.49 1.87 -17.13
CA GLU A 180 10.91 2.18 -17.27
C GLU A 180 11.59 2.19 -15.89
N ARG A 181 12.83 1.68 -15.82
CA ARG A 181 13.62 1.79 -14.60
C ARG A 181 14.08 3.24 -14.42
N ILE A 182 13.73 3.84 -13.29
CA ILE A 182 14.26 5.12 -12.86
C ILE A 182 15.18 4.86 -11.67
N HIS A 183 16.42 5.36 -11.75
CA HIS A 183 17.36 5.28 -10.63
C HIS A 183 17.06 6.40 -9.62
N GLY A 184 16.73 6.03 -8.40
CA GLY A 184 16.37 6.96 -7.35
C GLY A 184 16.34 6.32 -5.98
N ARG A 185 16.01 7.12 -4.98
CA ARG A 185 15.86 6.72 -3.58
C ARG A 185 14.38 6.58 -3.26
N GLU A 186 14.00 5.57 -2.49
CA GLU A 186 12.60 5.36 -2.10
C GLU A 186 12.25 6.21 -0.88
N ILE A 187 11.30 7.10 -1.07
CA ILE A 187 10.80 8.01 -0.03
C ILE A 187 9.37 7.64 0.30
N GLN A 188 9.10 7.48 1.59
CA GLN A 188 7.80 7.13 2.14
C GLN A 188 7.21 8.36 2.84
N VAL A 189 5.99 8.74 2.48
CA VAL A 189 5.29 9.87 3.09
C VAL A 189 4.02 9.38 3.77
N ALA A 190 3.86 9.71 5.05
CA ALA A 190 2.68 9.38 5.84
C ALA A 190 1.67 10.54 5.84
N VAL A 191 0.42 10.24 5.53
CA VAL A 191 -0.72 11.16 5.66
C VAL A 191 -1.66 10.61 6.72
N LEU A 192 -2.05 11.45 7.69
CA LEU A 192 -2.94 11.11 8.79
C LEU A 192 -4.03 12.16 8.97
N GLY A 193 -5.15 11.73 9.55
CA GLY A 193 -6.25 12.59 10.00
C GLY A 193 -7.45 12.64 9.07
N ARG A 194 -8.59 13.03 9.64
CA ARG A 194 -9.83 13.23 8.88
C ARG A 194 -9.73 14.47 7.97
N GLU A 195 -9.04 15.48 8.43
CA GLU A 195 -8.46 16.54 7.61
C GLU A 195 -7.03 16.08 7.31
N PRO A 196 -6.74 15.57 6.10
CA PRO A 196 -5.50 14.86 5.84
C PRO A 196 -4.29 15.80 5.86
N GLU A 197 -3.33 15.48 6.72
CA GLU A 197 -2.06 16.16 6.82
C GLU A 197 -0.90 15.19 6.59
N ALA A 198 0.10 15.60 5.82
CA ALA A 198 1.34 14.86 5.70
C ALA A 198 2.19 15.08 6.96
N VAL A 199 2.24 14.09 7.84
CA VAL A 199 2.90 14.19 9.16
C VAL A 199 4.42 14.00 9.10
N GLY A 200 4.95 13.59 7.96
CA GLY A 200 6.39 13.45 7.75
C GLY A 200 6.74 12.45 6.65
N MET A 201 8.02 12.24 6.50
CA MET A 201 8.60 11.32 5.51
C MET A 201 9.86 10.64 6.04
N LEU A 202 10.20 9.50 5.43
CA LEU A 202 11.49 8.85 5.61
C LEU A 202 11.98 8.23 4.30
N GLU A 203 13.28 8.03 4.20
CA GLU A 203 13.93 7.28 3.14
C GLU A 203 14.12 5.84 3.56
N VAL A 204 13.76 4.90 2.67
CA VAL A 204 14.00 3.47 2.86
C VAL A 204 15.19 3.07 2.00
N LYS A 205 16.26 2.63 2.65
CA LYS A 205 17.46 2.09 1.99
C LYS A 205 17.46 0.58 2.10
N PRO A 206 17.09 -0.16 1.04
CA PRO A 206 17.16 -1.62 1.08
C PRO A 206 18.62 -2.09 1.19
N ASN A 207 18.84 -3.22 1.86
CA ASN A 207 20.15 -3.87 1.89
C ASN A 207 20.48 -4.64 0.59
N GLY A 208 19.60 -4.60 -0.41
CA GLY A 208 19.72 -5.20 -1.74
C GLY A 208 19.58 -4.16 -2.85
N GLU A 209 19.40 -4.62 -4.09
CA GLU A 209 19.25 -3.74 -5.25
C GLU A 209 17.92 -2.97 -5.27
N PHE A 210 16.87 -3.52 -4.64
CA PHE A 210 15.58 -2.87 -4.48
C PHE A 210 14.84 -3.38 -3.23
N TYR A 211 13.79 -2.68 -2.81
CA TYR A 211 13.01 -2.98 -1.61
C TYR A 211 12.04 -4.13 -1.87
N ASP A 212 12.57 -5.36 -1.92
CA ASP A 212 11.82 -6.59 -2.16
C ASP A 212 11.08 -7.10 -0.90
N TYR A 213 10.36 -8.23 -1.04
CA TYR A 213 9.63 -8.88 0.06
C TYR A 213 10.53 -9.19 1.25
N LYS A 214 11.77 -9.68 1.02
CA LYS A 214 12.72 -9.99 2.09
C LYS A 214 13.19 -8.73 2.80
N ALA A 215 13.46 -7.66 2.05
CA ALA A 215 13.85 -6.37 2.61
C ALA A 215 12.71 -5.74 3.44
N LYS A 216 11.45 -5.98 3.07
CA LYS A 216 10.27 -5.45 3.81
C LYS A 216 10.02 -6.12 5.16
N TYR A 217 10.34 -7.42 5.30
CA TYR A 217 9.90 -8.23 6.44
C TYR A 217 11.03 -8.94 7.21
N SER A 218 12.31 -8.75 6.87
CA SER A 218 13.43 -9.26 7.66
C SER A 218 13.97 -8.21 8.64
N GLU A 219 14.48 -8.64 9.80
CA GLU A 219 14.96 -7.76 10.88
C GLU A 219 16.03 -6.73 10.44
N ASN A 220 16.77 -7.02 9.35
CA ASN A 220 17.81 -6.13 8.81
C ASN A 220 17.62 -5.90 7.29
N GLY A 221 16.37 -5.95 6.80
CA GLY A 221 16.10 -5.90 5.37
C GLY A 221 16.25 -4.50 4.75
N ALA A 222 16.03 -3.45 5.52
CA ALA A 222 16.19 -2.07 5.10
C ALA A 222 16.59 -1.17 6.28
N ILE A 223 17.22 -0.05 5.95
CA ILE A 223 17.54 1.01 6.90
C ILE A 223 16.58 2.18 6.62
N HIS A 224 15.97 2.71 7.66
CA HIS A 224 15.17 3.92 7.59
C HIS A 224 16.03 5.12 8.02
N CYS A 225 16.02 6.18 7.24
CA CYS A 225 16.77 7.39 7.53
C CYS A 225 16.01 8.65 7.14
N ASP A 226 16.50 9.79 7.61
CA ASP A 226 15.94 11.08 7.25
C ASP A 226 16.20 11.38 5.77
N VAL A 227 15.28 12.08 5.14
CA VAL A 227 15.38 12.42 3.71
C VAL A 227 16.32 13.60 3.51
N GLU A 228 17.40 13.34 2.78
CA GLU A 228 18.35 14.38 2.34
C GLU A 228 17.93 14.91 0.97
N ALA A 229 17.22 16.04 0.94
CA ALA A 229 16.78 16.74 -0.27
C ALA A 229 16.54 18.22 0.03
N GLY A 230 16.43 19.04 -1.01
CA GLY A 230 16.04 20.44 -0.86
C GLY A 230 14.68 20.59 -0.18
N GLU A 231 14.53 21.64 0.65
CA GLU A 231 13.28 21.85 1.41
C GLU A 231 12.05 22.02 0.49
N GLU A 232 12.23 22.66 -0.68
CA GLU A 232 11.17 22.82 -1.67
C GLU A 232 10.69 21.47 -2.21
N VAL A 233 11.61 20.53 -2.46
CA VAL A 233 11.30 19.20 -2.95
C VAL A 233 10.61 18.35 -1.87
N LYS A 234 11.08 18.42 -0.62
CA LYS A 234 10.41 17.79 0.51
C LYS A 234 8.98 18.27 0.65
N HIS A 235 8.80 19.61 0.63
CA HIS A 235 7.47 20.22 0.74
C HIS A 235 6.56 19.78 -0.41
N ALA A 236 7.05 19.78 -1.65
CA ALA A 236 6.30 19.32 -2.81
C ALA A 236 5.89 17.83 -2.73
N MET A 237 6.73 16.96 -2.15
CA MET A 237 6.37 15.56 -1.91
C MET A 237 5.26 15.44 -0.84
N LEU A 238 5.34 16.19 0.26
CA LEU A 238 4.30 16.23 1.30
C LEU A 238 2.96 16.70 0.72
N GLU A 239 2.94 17.81 -0.01
CA GLU A 239 1.73 18.32 -0.68
C GLU A 239 1.18 17.33 -1.69
N THR A 240 2.06 16.67 -2.46
CA THR A 240 1.64 15.66 -3.44
C THR A 240 1.01 14.44 -2.75
N ALA A 241 1.52 13.99 -1.61
CA ALA A 241 0.93 12.89 -0.85
C ALA A 241 -0.49 13.23 -0.34
N VAL A 242 -0.71 14.44 0.17
CA VAL A 242 -2.04 14.93 0.56
C VAL A 242 -2.96 15.03 -0.66
N LYS A 243 -2.45 15.53 -1.79
CA LYS A 243 -3.20 15.61 -3.05
C LYS A 243 -3.63 14.22 -3.53
N ILE A 244 -2.75 13.21 -3.46
CA ILE A 244 -3.05 11.81 -3.80
C ILE A 244 -4.13 11.26 -2.87
N HIS A 245 -3.98 11.45 -1.57
CA HIS A 245 -4.93 11.03 -0.55
C HIS A 245 -6.35 11.51 -0.88
N ASN A 246 -6.48 12.79 -1.14
CA ASN A 246 -7.76 13.42 -1.48
C ASN A 246 -8.30 12.97 -2.86
N LEU A 247 -7.42 12.84 -3.85
CA LEU A 247 -7.79 12.47 -5.22
C LEU A 247 -8.42 11.08 -5.31
N ILE A 248 -7.90 10.13 -4.54
CA ILE A 248 -8.42 8.76 -4.48
C ILE A 248 -9.64 8.66 -3.55
N GLY A 249 -9.82 9.63 -2.65
CA GLY A 249 -10.83 9.61 -1.61
C GLY A 249 -10.43 8.70 -0.45
N LEU A 250 -9.12 8.65 -0.13
CA LEU A 250 -8.63 7.90 1.03
C LEU A 250 -9.11 8.55 2.31
N LYS A 251 -9.11 7.79 3.40
CA LYS A 251 -9.64 8.22 4.68
C LYS A 251 -8.65 7.92 5.80
N ASP A 252 -8.45 8.90 6.66
CA ASP A 252 -7.75 8.86 7.94
C ASP A 252 -6.26 8.52 7.87
N ILE A 253 -5.83 7.62 7.00
CA ILE A 253 -4.45 7.17 6.88
C ILE A 253 -4.12 6.76 5.46
N SER A 254 -2.94 7.15 4.99
CA SER A 254 -2.34 6.58 3.77
C SER A 254 -0.82 6.72 3.79
N ARG A 255 -0.16 5.91 2.97
CA ARG A 255 1.27 6.01 2.71
C ARG A 255 1.50 6.13 1.21
N SER A 256 2.09 7.26 0.80
CA SER A 256 2.53 7.44 -0.59
C SER A 256 4.01 7.11 -0.72
N GLU A 257 4.35 6.34 -1.74
CA GLU A 257 5.71 5.94 -2.06
C GLU A 257 6.20 6.74 -3.26
N PHE A 258 7.37 7.36 -3.12
CA PHE A 258 8.01 8.17 -4.15
C PHE A 258 9.38 7.63 -4.49
N LEU A 259 9.78 7.79 -5.74
CA LEU A 259 11.16 7.62 -6.17
C LEU A 259 11.77 9.00 -6.42
N LEU A 260 12.79 9.36 -5.64
CA LEU A 260 13.51 10.64 -5.73
C LEU A 260 14.84 10.44 -6.45
N THR A 261 15.02 11.11 -7.60
CA THR A 261 16.24 11.03 -8.41
C THR A 261 17.35 11.91 -7.85
N LYS A 262 18.56 11.77 -8.41
CA LYS A 262 19.73 12.61 -8.07
C LYS A 262 19.54 14.10 -8.44
N ASP A 263 18.70 14.35 -9.45
CA ASP A 263 18.39 15.73 -9.91
C ASP A 263 17.19 16.32 -9.15
N GLU A 264 16.83 15.69 -8.02
CA GLU A 264 15.70 16.08 -7.18
C GLU A 264 14.33 16.08 -7.89
N GLU A 265 14.20 15.32 -8.98
CA GLU A 265 12.90 14.99 -9.55
C GLU A 265 12.28 13.81 -8.79
N PHE A 266 10.97 13.83 -8.55
CA PHE A 266 10.30 12.73 -7.89
C PHE A 266 9.11 12.20 -8.68
N TYR A 267 8.88 10.90 -8.57
CA TYR A 267 7.83 10.14 -9.23
C TYR A 267 7.06 9.36 -8.20
N VAL A 268 5.73 9.30 -8.34
CA VAL A 268 4.90 8.43 -7.49
C VAL A 268 5.07 6.98 -7.95
N LEU A 269 5.41 6.09 -7.03
CA LEU A 269 5.49 4.64 -7.24
C LEU A 269 4.14 3.97 -7.00
N GLU A 270 3.56 4.23 -5.83
CA GLU A 270 2.26 3.71 -5.42
C GLU A 270 1.70 4.49 -4.23
N VAL A 271 0.46 4.22 -3.90
CA VAL A 271 -0.18 4.65 -2.67
C VAL A 271 -0.81 3.45 -1.97
N ASN A 272 -0.67 3.40 -0.66
CA ASN A 272 -1.24 2.37 0.18
C ASN A 272 -2.33 2.96 1.08
N SER A 273 -3.55 2.43 0.98
CA SER A 273 -4.73 2.86 1.76
C SER A 273 -4.79 2.24 3.15
N HIS A 274 -4.03 1.16 3.38
CA HIS A 274 -4.00 0.42 4.64
C HIS A 274 -2.57 -0.10 4.89
N PRO A 275 -1.61 0.79 5.16
CA PRO A 275 -0.21 0.41 5.34
C PRO A 275 -0.02 -0.47 6.57
N GLY A 276 1.03 -1.32 6.53
CA GLY A 276 1.41 -2.16 7.66
C GLY A 276 1.47 -1.37 8.96
N PHE A 277 0.90 -1.92 10.03
CA PHE A 277 0.64 -1.20 11.27
C PHE A 277 1.14 -1.93 12.52
N THR A 278 2.36 -2.49 12.44
CA THR A 278 3.11 -2.91 13.64
C THR A 278 3.75 -1.67 14.29
N GLN A 279 4.20 -1.78 15.53
CA GLN A 279 4.88 -0.66 16.21
C GLN A 279 6.17 -0.20 15.51
N THR A 280 6.78 -1.06 14.70
CA THR A 280 8.00 -0.79 13.92
C THR A 280 7.73 -0.53 12.44
N SER A 281 6.46 -0.41 12.04
CA SER A 281 6.09 -0.09 10.68
C SER A 281 6.35 1.39 10.34
N ILE A 282 6.49 1.68 9.07
CA ILE A 282 6.89 2.98 8.51
C ILE A 282 6.01 4.15 9.02
N ILE A 283 4.68 3.99 8.99
CA ILE A 283 3.78 5.08 9.45
C ILE A 283 3.91 5.35 10.95
N PRO A 284 3.85 4.36 11.85
CA PRO A 284 4.14 4.59 13.27
C PRO A 284 5.50 5.22 13.54
N GLU A 285 6.53 4.87 12.77
CA GLU A 285 7.85 5.47 12.90
C GLU A 285 7.85 6.95 12.49
N ILE A 286 7.26 7.29 11.34
CA ILE A 286 7.14 8.68 10.89
C ILE A 286 6.32 9.51 11.89
N ALA A 287 5.20 8.98 12.35
CA ALA A 287 4.32 9.62 13.31
C ALA A 287 5.01 9.86 14.66
N ALA A 288 5.80 8.90 15.14
CA ALA A 288 6.58 9.05 16.38
C ALA A 288 7.61 10.18 16.27
N LYS A 289 8.27 10.35 15.11
CA LYS A 289 9.16 11.48 14.84
C LYS A 289 8.41 12.83 14.86
N ALA A 290 7.13 12.83 14.49
CA ALA A 290 6.23 13.99 14.58
C ALA A 290 5.61 14.17 15.99
N GLY A 291 5.94 13.31 16.96
CA GLY A 291 5.41 13.37 18.33
C GLY A 291 4.05 12.70 18.51
N ILE A 292 3.55 11.99 17.52
CA ILE A 292 2.25 11.28 17.56
C ILE A 292 2.49 9.83 18.03
N LYS A 293 1.80 9.42 19.08
CA LYS A 293 1.93 8.07 19.64
C LYS A 293 1.13 7.05 18.85
N TYR A 294 1.58 5.79 18.90
CA TYR A 294 0.89 4.66 18.26
C TYR A 294 -0.58 4.55 18.69
N GLU A 295 -0.83 4.66 20.01
CA GLU A 295 -2.17 4.59 20.58
C GLU A 295 -3.07 5.74 20.09
N GLU A 296 -2.51 6.92 19.85
CA GLU A 296 -3.25 8.08 19.33
C GLU A 296 -3.73 7.84 17.90
N ILE A 297 -2.90 7.19 17.05
CA ILE A 297 -3.32 6.81 15.70
C ILE A 297 -4.41 5.74 15.76
N VAL A 298 -4.23 4.70 16.59
CA VAL A 298 -5.24 3.64 16.76
C VAL A 298 -6.59 4.23 17.21
N GLU A 299 -6.56 5.16 18.16
CA GLU A 299 -7.77 5.83 18.69
C GLU A 299 -8.41 6.72 17.62
N MET A 300 -7.61 7.47 16.86
CA MET A 300 -8.09 8.31 15.76
C MET A 300 -8.83 7.48 14.72
N LEU A 301 -8.23 6.39 14.23
CA LEU A 301 -8.84 5.49 13.26
C LEU A 301 -10.16 4.91 13.78
N LEU A 302 -10.19 4.53 15.06
CA LEU A 302 -11.40 3.99 15.69
C LEU A 302 -12.51 5.03 15.82
N LYS A 303 -12.18 6.26 16.25
CA LYS A 303 -13.16 7.36 16.37
C LYS A 303 -13.76 7.81 15.04
N ASN A 304 -12.95 7.71 13.98
CA ASN A 304 -13.37 8.10 12.62
C ASN A 304 -14.05 6.97 11.86
N ALA A 305 -14.17 5.78 12.43
CA ALA A 305 -14.80 4.63 11.79
C ALA A 305 -16.22 4.96 11.33
N SER A 306 -16.56 4.59 10.09
CA SER A 306 -17.87 4.80 9.49
C SER A 306 -18.10 3.74 8.41
N TYR A 307 -19.34 3.64 7.90
CA TYR A 307 -19.70 2.85 6.72
C TYR A 307 -20.32 3.76 5.65
N GLY A 308 -20.35 3.28 4.40
CA GLY A 308 -20.98 4.00 3.27
C GLY A 308 -20.20 5.24 2.84
N GLY A 309 -18.88 5.25 2.99
CA GLY A 309 -18.02 6.39 2.68
C GLY A 309 -17.09 6.14 1.50
#